data_601227f96154be264b82163d2fd2aed6
#
_entry.id   601227f96154be264b82163d2fd2aed6
#
_cell.length_a   1.000
_cell.length_b   1.000
_cell.length_c   1.000
_cell.angle_alpha   90.00
_cell.angle_beta   90.00
_cell.angle_gamma   90.00
#
_symmetry.space_group_name_H-M   'P 1'
#
loop_
_entity.id
_entity.type
_entity.pdbx_description
1 polymer ?
#
loop_
_entity_poly.entity_id
_entity_poly.type
_entity_poly.pdbx_seq_one_letter_code
_entity_poly.pdbx_strand_id
1 'polypeptide(L)'
;VAHLLRRTALYGLVASVALVSACTVRPLYSSAPLSAGSQVGAAAELGSISVKPVHTRYAQQVRNNLIFALGQGAGEPASPAYSLDLGVTELVESAATVQVTTDDDEPTAGTVTLTANYVLTDAKTGKTIATGRRSIASSFDRPRQEFASYRAQIDAENRAARELADLLRLSTAQDLVKHGKTVAG
;
A
#
# COMPACT_ATOMS: atom_id res chain seq x y z
N VAL A 1 -11.18 36.27 46.55
CA VAL A 1 -12.01 35.32 45.74
C VAL A 1 -11.68 35.44 44.27
N ALA A 2 -11.60 36.63 43.67
CA ALA A 2 -11.33 36.84 42.22
C ALA A 2 -9.97 36.32 41.77
N HIS A 3 -8.92 36.40 42.58
CA HIS A 3 -7.59 35.89 42.27
C HIS A 3 -7.50 34.34 42.31
N LEU A 4 -8.27 33.68 43.14
CA LEU A 4 -8.38 32.23 43.21
C LEU A 4 -9.07 31.67 41.96
N LEU A 5 -10.21 32.25 41.55
CA LEU A 5 -10.93 31.88 40.34
C LEU A 5 -10.10 32.09 39.08
N ARG A 6 -9.28 33.13 39.01
CA ARG A 6 -8.39 33.39 37.86
C ARG A 6 -7.25 32.36 37.76
N ARG A 7 -6.72 31.91 38.91
CA ARG A 7 -5.67 30.86 38.95
C ARG A 7 -6.23 29.49 38.57
N THR A 8 -7.41 29.12 39.06
CA THR A 8 -8.04 27.83 38.68
C THR A 8 -8.41 27.77 37.20
N ALA A 9 -8.89 28.89 36.61
CA ALA A 9 -9.16 29.01 35.19
C ALA A 9 -7.88 28.86 34.35
N LEU A 10 -6.76 29.42 34.79
CA LEU A 10 -5.47 29.30 34.11
C LEU A 10 -4.92 27.86 34.13
N TYR A 11 -5.03 27.18 35.26
CA TYR A 11 -4.62 25.76 35.35
C TYR A 11 -5.51 24.85 34.54
N GLY A 12 -6.80 25.09 34.45
CA GLY A 12 -7.73 24.37 33.58
C GLY A 12 -7.41 24.54 32.10
N LEU A 13 -7.04 25.76 31.68
CA LEU A 13 -6.65 26.04 30.30
C LEU A 13 -5.33 25.35 29.93
N VAL A 14 -4.34 25.38 30.81
CA VAL A 14 -3.03 24.71 30.57
C VAL A 14 -3.21 23.20 30.53
N ALA A 15 -4.03 22.61 31.39
CA ALA A 15 -4.32 21.18 31.40
C ALA A 15 -5.05 20.73 30.11
N SER A 16 -5.99 21.53 29.59
CA SER A 16 -6.70 21.21 28.35
C SER A 16 -5.79 21.29 27.11
N VAL A 17 -4.83 22.22 27.07
CA VAL A 17 -3.83 22.30 25.99
C VAL A 17 -2.86 21.11 26.01
N ALA A 18 -2.49 20.61 27.20
CA ALA A 18 -1.62 19.44 27.34
C ALA A 18 -2.28 18.14 26.84
N LEU A 19 -3.60 18.01 26.95
CA LEU A 19 -4.34 16.83 26.48
C LEU A 19 -4.45 16.77 24.93
N VAL A 20 -4.37 17.86 24.20
CA VAL A 20 -4.41 17.90 22.75
C VAL A 20 -3.10 17.46 22.11
N SER A 21 -1.98 17.51 22.84
CA SER A 21 -0.65 17.10 22.35
C SER A 21 -0.44 15.58 22.32
N ALA A 22 -1.38 14.78 22.81
CA ALA A 22 -1.24 13.32 22.90
C ALA A 22 -1.46 12.58 21.55
N CYS A 23 -2.00 13.24 20.53
CA CYS A 23 -2.14 12.67 19.18
C CYS A 23 -0.84 12.90 18.39
N THR A 24 0.17 12.06 18.58
CA THR A 24 1.36 12.05 17.74
C THR A 24 1.03 11.40 16.40
N VAL A 25 0.60 12.20 15.42
CA VAL A 25 0.53 11.76 14.01
C VAL A 25 1.97 11.72 13.49
N ARG A 26 2.51 10.52 13.28
CA ARG A 26 3.79 10.34 12.59
C ARG A 26 3.56 10.30 11.09
N PRO A 27 4.09 11.24 10.31
CA PRO A 27 4.05 11.14 8.86
C PRO A 27 4.83 9.89 8.42
N LEU A 28 4.24 9.08 7.54
CA LEU A 28 4.86 7.85 7.01
C LEU A 28 6.18 8.11 6.27
N TYR A 29 6.40 9.34 5.83
CA TYR A 29 7.59 9.81 5.13
C TYR A 29 8.58 10.57 6.01
N SER A 30 8.38 10.54 7.35
CA SER A 30 9.35 11.15 8.25
C SER A 30 10.67 10.38 8.21
N SER A 31 11.78 11.08 8.44
CA SER A 31 13.10 10.46 8.59
C SER A 31 13.24 9.62 9.87
N ALA A 32 12.19 9.54 10.69
CA ALA A 32 12.16 8.68 11.87
C ALA A 32 12.10 7.20 11.49
N PRO A 33 12.83 6.31 12.20
CA PRO A 33 12.83 4.87 11.93
C PRO A 33 11.42 4.28 12.11
N LEU A 34 11.06 3.29 11.27
CA LEU A 34 9.79 2.56 11.35
C LEU A 34 9.78 1.57 12.50
N SER A 35 10.91 0.92 12.78
CA SER A 35 11.07 -0.07 13.83
C SER A 35 11.80 0.48 15.06
N ALA A 36 11.40 0.02 16.24
CA ALA A 36 12.09 0.37 17.47
C ALA A 36 13.50 -0.30 17.48
N GLY A 37 14.53 0.54 17.63
CA GLY A 37 15.94 0.08 17.58
C GLY A 37 16.61 0.21 16.21
N SER A 38 15.87 0.51 15.13
CA SER A 38 16.48 0.90 13.86
C SER A 38 16.99 2.34 13.94
N GLN A 39 18.24 2.56 13.58
CA GLN A 39 18.82 3.91 13.40
C GLN A 39 18.58 4.46 11.99
N VAL A 40 17.95 3.67 11.12
CA VAL A 40 17.70 3.97 9.72
C VAL A 40 16.34 4.64 9.57
N GLY A 41 16.25 5.71 8.80
CA GLY A 41 14.97 6.38 8.53
C GLY A 41 13.99 5.50 7.76
N ALA A 42 12.69 5.76 7.94
CA ALA A 42 11.59 5.00 7.34
C ALA A 42 11.76 4.74 5.83
N ALA A 43 12.21 5.74 5.09
CA ALA A 43 12.43 5.65 3.65
C ALA A 43 13.57 4.67 3.30
N ALA A 44 14.67 4.70 4.05
CA ALA A 44 15.80 3.81 3.83
C ALA A 44 15.49 2.37 4.27
N GLU A 45 14.66 2.18 5.31
CA GLU A 45 14.20 0.86 5.74
C GLU A 45 13.29 0.22 4.69
N LEU A 46 12.34 0.97 4.12
CA LEU A 46 11.53 0.51 2.99
C LEU A 46 12.38 0.23 1.74
N GLY A 47 13.37 1.09 1.45
CA GLY A 47 14.31 0.90 0.35
C GLY A 47 15.24 -0.31 0.53
N SER A 48 15.30 -0.93 1.70
CA SER A 48 16.06 -2.16 1.96
C SER A 48 15.27 -3.46 1.67
N ILE A 49 14.03 -3.36 1.19
CA ILE A 49 13.20 -4.50 0.80
C ILE A 49 13.48 -4.87 -0.64
N SER A 50 13.87 -6.13 -0.89
CA SER A 50 13.89 -6.72 -2.24
C SER A 50 12.57 -7.41 -2.55
N VAL A 51 12.10 -7.34 -3.79
CA VAL A 51 10.84 -7.98 -4.22
C VAL A 51 11.16 -9.14 -5.16
N LYS A 52 10.76 -10.36 -4.79
CA LYS A 52 11.04 -11.55 -5.59
C LYS A 52 10.44 -11.44 -7.01
N PRO A 53 11.07 -12.10 -7.99
CA PRO A 53 10.55 -12.17 -9.36
C PRO A 53 9.15 -12.77 -9.41
N VAL A 54 8.35 -12.28 -10.36
CA VAL A 54 6.99 -12.76 -10.67
C VAL A 54 6.88 -13.04 -12.16
N HIS A 55 5.87 -13.81 -12.61
CA HIS A 55 5.88 -14.37 -13.97
C HIS A 55 4.81 -13.78 -14.90
N THR A 56 3.67 -13.27 -14.36
CA THR A 56 2.60 -12.72 -15.20
C THR A 56 2.81 -11.24 -15.48
N ARG A 57 2.26 -10.73 -16.60
CA ARG A 57 2.37 -9.31 -16.98
C ARG A 57 1.86 -8.36 -15.88
N TYR A 58 0.65 -8.59 -15.39
CA TYR A 58 0.06 -7.76 -14.34
C TYR A 58 0.86 -7.82 -13.03
N ALA A 59 1.37 -8.99 -12.66
CA ALA A 59 2.24 -9.14 -11.49
C ALA A 59 3.57 -8.38 -11.66
N GLN A 60 4.15 -8.40 -12.86
CA GLN A 60 5.36 -7.61 -13.17
C GLN A 60 5.09 -6.11 -13.08
N GLN A 61 3.91 -5.65 -13.52
CA GLN A 61 3.53 -4.24 -13.35
C GLN A 61 3.41 -3.86 -11.87
N VAL A 62 2.77 -4.70 -11.05
CA VAL A 62 2.72 -4.48 -9.58
C VAL A 62 4.12 -4.45 -8.98
N ARG A 63 4.97 -5.45 -9.31
CA ARG A 63 6.34 -5.53 -8.82
C ARG A 63 7.16 -4.30 -9.18
N ASN A 64 7.14 -3.87 -10.43
CA ASN A 64 7.93 -2.74 -10.91
C ASN A 64 7.50 -1.42 -10.22
N ASN A 65 6.19 -1.18 -10.12
CA ASN A 65 5.67 -0.01 -9.39
C ASN A 65 6.02 -0.08 -7.90
N LEU A 66 5.98 -1.27 -7.29
CA LEU A 66 6.33 -1.45 -5.88
C LEU A 66 7.81 -1.20 -5.62
N ILE A 67 8.73 -1.73 -6.45
CA ILE A 67 10.17 -1.45 -6.36
C ILE A 67 10.44 0.04 -6.46
N PHE A 68 9.80 0.71 -7.43
CA PHE A 68 9.92 2.16 -7.58
C PHE A 68 9.43 2.90 -6.33
N ALA A 69 8.28 2.51 -5.78
CA ALA A 69 7.69 3.14 -4.62
C ALA A 69 8.49 2.88 -3.33
N LEU A 70 9.04 1.67 -3.13
CA LEU A 70 9.87 1.32 -1.98
C LEU A 70 11.22 2.04 -2.01
N GLY A 71 11.90 2.00 -3.14
CA GLY A 71 13.23 2.58 -3.35
C GLY A 71 13.23 4.06 -3.74
N GLN A 72 12.05 4.72 -3.82
CA GLN A 72 11.91 6.12 -4.27
C GLN A 72 12.63 6.38 -5.62
N GLY A 73 12.56 5.41 -6.52
CA GLY A 73 13.20 5.47 -7.83
C GLY A 73 14.65 4.98 -7.88
N ALA A 74 15.29 4.65 -6.75
CA ALA A 74 16.67 4.14 -6.73
C ALA A 74 16.80 2.67 -7.19
N GLY A 75 15.67 1.96 -7.39
CA GLY A 75 15.67 0.55 -7.76
C GLY A 75 15.77 -0.40 -6.57
N GLU A 76 16.13 -1.66 -6.84
CA GLU A 76 16.29 -2.68 -5.80
C GLU A 76 17.62 -2.53 -5.04
N PRO A 77 17.64 -2.79 -3.73
CA PRO A 77 18.86 -2.70 -2.93
C PRO A 77 19.85 -3.83 -3.29
N ALA A 78 21.14 -3.50 -3.36
CA ALA A 78 22.20 -4.49 -3.58
C ALA A 78 22.37 -5.46 -2.40
N SER A 79 22.05 -5.02 -1.18
CA SER A 79 22.10 -5.80 0.06
C SER A 79 20.80 -5.66 0.82
N PRO A 80 19.76 -6.44 0.47
CA PRO A 80 18.46 -6.32 1.10
C PRO A 80 18.48 -6.78 2.57
N ALA A 81 17.81 -6.02 3.43
CA ALA A 81 17.53 -6.45 4.81
C ALA A 81 16.27 -7.34 4.88
N TYR A 82 15.35 -7.13 3.95
CA TYR A 82 14.08 -7.85 3.87
C TYR A 82 13.83 -8.38 2.46
N SER A 83 13.07 -9.47 2.39
CA SER A 83 12.61 -10.06 1.12
C SER A 83 11.09 -10.14 1.11
N LEU A 84 10.48 -9.64 0.05
CA LEU A 84 9.04 -9.67 -0.17
C LEU A 84 8.69 -10.66 -1.28
N ASP A 85 7.93 -11.68 -0.94
CA ASP A 85 7.34 -12.63 -1.89
C ASP A 85 5.93 -12.19 -2.26
N LEU A 86 5.59 -12.16 -3.54
CA LEU A 86 4.30 -11.72 -4.07
C LEU A 86 3.64 -12.81 -4.91
N GLY A 87 2.40 -13.18 -4.54
CA GLY A 87 1.49 -13.91 -5.39
C GLY A 87 0.36 -12.99 -5.85
N VAL A 88 0.37 -12.58 -7.11
CA VAL A 88 -0.67 -11.69 -7.67
C VAL A 88 -1.61 -12.48 -8.55
N THR A 89 -2.91 -12.28 -8.38
CA THR A 89 -3.98 -12.85 -9.21
C THR A 89 -4.83 -11.74 -9.81
N GLU A 90 -5.36 -11.99 -11.00
CA GLU A 90 -6.25 -11.10 -11.72
C GLU A 90 -7.62 -11.77 -11.88
N LEU A 91 -8.67 -10.97 -11.73
CA LEU A 91 -10.04 -11.32 -12.06
C LEU A 91 -10.61 -10.20 -12.94
N VAL A 92 -11.14 -10.55 -14.11
CA VAL A 92 -11.80 -9.63 -15.03
C VAL A 92 -13.27 -10.00 -15.10
N GLU A 93 -14.14 -9.08 -14.78
CA GLU A 93 -15.60 -9.28 -14.74
C GLU A 93 -16.32 -8.23 -15.57
N SER A 94 -17.48 -8.59 -16.12
CA SER A 94 -18.41 -7.62 -16.71
C SER A 94 -19.12 -6.87 -15.60
N ALA A 95 -18.97 -5.54 -15.57
CA ALA A 95 -19.51 -4.70 -14.50
C ALA A 95 -20.96 -4.27 -14.75
N ALA A 96 -21.34 -4.10 -16.02
CA ALA A 96 -22.70 -3.69 -16.40
C ALA A 96 -23.06 -4.24 -17.80
N THR A 97 -24.32 -4.60 -17.95
CA THR A 97 -24.95 -4.90 -19.25
C THR A 97 -26.00 -3.82 -19.51
N VAL A 98 -25.89 -3.11 -20.60
CA VAL A 98 -26.91 -2.16 -21.05
C VAL A 98 -27.58 -2.75 -22.26
N GLN A 99 -28.89 -2.91 -22.19
CA GLN A 99 -29.70 -3.33 -23.32
C GLN A 99 -29.78 -2.18 -24.32
N VAL A 100 -29.06 -2.30 -25.42
CA VAL A 100 -29.02 -1.26 -26.50
C VAL A 100 -30.16 -1.45 -27.48
N THR A 101 -30.56 -2.71 -27.71
CA THR A 101 -31.74 -3.11 -28.49
C THR A 101 -32.35 -4.36 -27.88
N THR A 102 -33.58 -4.77 -28.30
CA THR A 102 -34.23 -5.99 -27.79
C THR A 102 -33.47 -7.29 -28.07
N ASP A 103 -32.45 -7.27 -28.92
CA ASP A 103 -31.70 -8.46 -29.38
C ASP A 103 -30.22 -8.46 -29.01
N ASP A 104 -29.65 -7.35 -28.42
CA ASP A 104 -28.23 -7.23 -28.11
C ASP A 104 -28.01 -6.85 -26.63
N ASP A 105 -27.72 -7.84 -25.81
CA ASP A 105 -27.25 -7.69 -24.43
C ASP A 105 -25.71 -7.75 -24.41
N GLU A 106 -25.03 -6.64 -24.71
CA GLU A 106 -23.56 -6.55 -24.61
C GLU A 106 -23.14 -5.81 -23.34
N PRO A 107 -22.17 -6.34 -22.59
CA PRO A 107 -21.61 -5.60 -21.46
C PRO A 107 -20.82 -4.38 -21.94
N THR A 108 -21.21 -3.19 -21.48
CA THR A 108 -20.60 -1.91 -21.86
C THR A 108 -19.47 -1.48 -20.92
N ALA A 109 -19.34 -2.14 -19.78
CA ALA A 109 -18.27 -1.89 -18.81
C ALA A 109 -17.70 -3.19 -18.25
N GLY A 110 -16.46 -3.14 -17.82
CA GLY A 110 -15.77 -4.22 -17.13
C GLY A 110 -15.02 -3.71 -15.91
N THR A 111 -14.63 -4.64 -15.05
CA THR A 111 -13.80 -4.37 -13.88
C THR A 111 -12.66 -5.36 -13.83
N VAL A 112 -11.45 -4.85 -13.70
CA VAL A 112 -10.24 -5.63 -13.39
C VAL A 112 -9.99 -5.55 -11.90
N THR A 113 -9.94 -6.69 -11.22
CA THR A 113 -9.57 -6.80 -9.82
C THR A 113 -8.22 -7.49 -9.71
N LEU A 114 -7.21 -6.79 -9.19
CA LEU A 114 -5.92 -7.37 -8.85
C LEU A 114 -5.86 -7.65 -7.35
N THR A 115 -5.48 -8.87 -6.98
CA THR A 115 -5.28 -9.28 -5.59
C THR A 115 -3.85 -9.75 -5.40
N ALA A 116 -3.14 -9.16 -4.43
CA ALA A 116 -1.81 -9.59 -4.02
C ALA A 116 -1.87 -10.23 -2.63
N ASN A 117 -1.32 -11.45 -2.53
CA ASN A 117 -0.90 -12.05 -1.27
C ASN A 117 0.60 -11.82 -1.14
N TYR A 118 1.07 -11.42 0.05
CA TYR A 118 2.49 -11.18 0.26
C TYR A 118 2.99 -11.82 1.55
N VAL A 119 4.28 -12.17 1.53
CA VAL A 119 5.04 -12.65 2.68
C VAL A 119 6.29 -11.81 2.80
N LEU A 120 6.44 -11.08 3.90
CA LEU A 120 7.63 -10.31 4.24
C LEU A 120 8.52 -11.14 5.16
N THR A 121 9.78 -11.35 4.78
CA THR A 121 10.76 -12.13 5.53
C THR A 121 12.02 -11.31 5.81
N ASP A 122 12.67 -11.57 6.93
CA ASP A 122 14.03 -11.09 7.19
C ASP A 122 15.01 -11.83 6.28
N ALA A 123 15.80 -11.09 5.50
CA ALA A 123 16.67 -11.68 4.46
C ALA A 123 17.85 -12.47 5.05
N LYS A 124 18.28 -12.18 6.29
CA LYS A 124 19.40 -12.86 6.96
C LYS A 124 18.96 -14.16 7.64
N THR A 125 17.84 -14.11 8.33
CA THR A 125 17.37 -15.23 9.16
C THR A 125 16.33 -16.11 8.45
N GLY A 126 15.71 -15.62 7.37
CA GLY A 126 14.59 -16.27 6.69
C GLY A 126 13.29 -16.27 7.51
N LYS A 127 13.27 -15.62 8.67
CA LYS A 127 12.07 -15.56 9.53
C LYS A 127 10.99 -14.70 8.91
N THR A 128 9.76 -15.22 8.86
CA THR A 128 8.59 -14.43 8.44
C THR A 128 8.29 -13.34 9.45
N ILE A 129 8.21 -12.10 8.97
CA ILE A 129 7.88 -10.89 9.73
C ILE A 129 6.38 -10.66 9.68
N ALA A 130 5.82 -10.73 8.46
CA ALA A 130 4.40 -10.49 8.23
C ALA A 130 3.90 -11.22 6.99
N THR A 131 2.60 -11.44 6.95
CA THR A 131 1.86 -11.88 5.77
C THR A 131 0.63 -11.01 5.62
N GLY A 132 0.20 -10.83 4.39
CA GLY A 132 -1.00 -10.03 4.16
C GLY A 132 -1.61 -10.24 2.77
N ARG A 133 -2.81 -9.71 2.61
CA ARG A 133 -3.54 -9.68 1.35
C ARG A 133 -4.09 -8.28 1.11
N ARG A 134 -3.96 -7.80 -0.14
CA ARG A 134 -4.53 -6.53 -0.58
C ARG A 134 -5.16 -6.72 -1.95
N SER A 135 -6.21 -5.96 -2.22
CA SER A 135 -6.95 -6.04 -3.48
C SER A 135 -7.38 -4.64 -3.91
N ILE A 136 -7.34 -4.41 -5.21
CA ILE A 136 -7.79 -3.18 -5.89
C ILE A 136 -8.60 -3.57 -7.11
N ALA A 137 -9.68 -2.84 -7.35
CA ALA A 137 -10.51 -2.94 -8.54
C ALA A 137 -10.42 -1.65 -9.37
N SER A 138 -10.32 -1.79 -10.69
CA SER A 138 -10.31 -0.68 -11.64
C SER A 138 -11.29 -0.97 -12.78
N SER A 139 -12.25 -0.07 -12.99
CA SER A 139 -13.25 -0.21 -14.05
C SER A 139 -12.74 0.31 -15.40
N PHE A 140 -13.29 -0.21 -16.48
CA PHE A 140 -13.01 0.22 -17.84
C PHE A 140 -14.24 0.10 -18.72
N ASP A 141 -14.32 0.94 -19.76
CA ASP A 141 -15.36 0.85 -20.75
C ASP A 141 -15.06 -0.26 -21.76
N ARG A 142 -16.09 -0.95 -22.22
CA ARG A 142 -16.03 -1.99 -23.26
C ARG A 142 -16.74 -1.50 -24.52
N PRO A 143 -16.05 -0.71 -25.37
CA PRO A 143 -16.60 -0.35 -26.68
C PRO A 143 -16.73 -1.60 -27.55
N ARG A 144 -17.65 -1.58 -28.54
CA ARG A 144 -17.87 -2.69 -29.48
C ARG A 144 -16.63 -3.07 -30.30
N GLN A 145 -15.68 -2.15 -30.44
CA GLN A 145 -14.40 -2.40 -31.13
C GLN A 145 -13.50 -3.22 -30.22
N GLU A 146 -13.23 -4.46 -30.57
CA GLU A 146 -12.46 -5.41 -29.76
C GLU A 146 -11.08 -4.89 -29.34
N PHE A 147 -10.35 -4.28 -30.29
CA PHE A 147 -9.03 -3.71 -29.98
C PHE A 147 -9.12 -2.55 -28.96
N ALA A 148 -10.13 -1.69 -29.06
CA ALA A 148 -10.32 -0.60 -28.10
C ALA A 148 -10.67 -1.14 -26.71
N SER A 149 -11.53 -2.16 -26.63
CA SER A 149 -11.88 -2.85 -25.39
C SER A 149 -10.66 -3.50 -24.74
N TYR A 150 -9.84 -4.20 -25.52
CA TYR A 150 -8.60 -4.81 -25.04
C TYR A 150 -7.61 -3.75 -24.49
N ARG A 151 -7.45 -2.62 -25.18
CA ARG A 151 -6.59 -1.52 -24.72
C ARG A 151 -7.12 -0.88 -23.44
N ALA A 152 -8.43 -0.71 -23.31
CA ALA A 152 -9.06 -0.19 -22.10
C ALA A 152 -8.85 -1.12 -20.90
N GLN A 153 -8.95 -2.44 -21.09
CA GLN A 153 -8.65 -3.43 -20.08
C GLN A 153 -7.19 -3.34 -19.62
N ILE A 154 -6.22 -3.31 -20.53
CA ILE A 154 -4.80 -3.17 -20.19
C ILE A 154 -4.53 -1.89 -19.40
N ASP A 155 -5.19 -0.79 -19.76
CA ASP A 155 -5.05 0.46 -19.02
C ASP A 155 -5.62 0.35 -17.60
N ALA A 156 -6.77 -0.32 -17.43
CA ALA A 156 -7.34 -0.61 -16.11
C ALA A 156 -6.41 -1.49 -15.26
N GLU A 157 -5.81 -2.54 -15.85
CA GLU A 157 -4.79 -3.36 -15.17
C GLU A 157 -3.60 -2.51 -14.70
N ASN A 158 -3.10 -1.61 -15.54
CA ASN A 158 -1.96 -0.75 -15.19
C ASN A 158 -2.31 0.26 -14.09
N ARG A 159 -3.55 0.78 -14.05
CA ARG A 159 -4.03 1.63 -12.95
C ARG A 159 -4.12 0.83 -11.66
N ALA A 160 -4.80 -0.33 -11.71
CA ALA A 160 -4.92 -1.22 -10.55
C ALA A 160 -3.54 -1.65 -10.01
N ALA A 161 -2.58 -1.93 -10.90
CA ALA A 161 -1.22 -2.32 -10.49
C ALA A 161 -0.49 -1.19 -9.73
N ARG A 162 -0.64 0.07 -10.15
CA ARG A 162 -0.05 1.23 -9.44
C ARG A 162 -0.67 1.39 -8.05
N GLU A 163 -1.99 1.40 -7.97
CA GLU A 163 -2.70 1.56 -6.71
C GLU A 163 -2.44 0.41 -5.74
N LEU A 164 -2.38 -0.83 -6.25
CA LEU A 164 -2.04 -2.01 -5.46
C LEU A 164 -0.61 -1.92 -4.92
N ALA A 165 0.35 -1.43 -5.70
CA ALA A 165 1.72 -1.22 -5.26
C ALA A 165 1.81 -0.19 -4.12
N ASP A 166 1.04 0.91 -4.19
CA ASP A 166 0.98 1.91 -3.12
C ASP A 166 0.38 1.33 -1.84
N LEU A 167 -0.68 0.52 -1.94
CA LEU A 167 -1.25 -0.20 -0.80
C LEU A 167 -0.27 -1.20 -0.18
N LEU A 168 0.49 -1.93 -1.00
CA LEU A 168 1.51 -2.88 -0.53
C LEU A 168 2.63 -2.15 0.18
N ARG A 169 3.11 -1.03 -0.36
CA ARG A 169 4.10 -0.18 0.31
C ARG A 169 3.62 0.29 1.68
N LEU A 170 2.38 0.77 1.77
CA LEU A 170 1.79 1.19 3.05
C LEU A 170 1.68 0.02 4.04
N SER A 171 1.26 -1.15 3.56
CA SER A 171 1.10 -2.35 4.38
C SER A 171 2.45 -2.84 4.91
N THR A 172 3.48 -2.92 4.07
CA THR A 172 4.82 -3.34 4.49
C THR A 172 5.44 -2.37 5.50
N ALA A 173 5.21 -1.04 5.34
CA ALA A 173 5.61 -0.05 6.32
C ALA A 173 4.95 -0.28 7.69
N GLN A 174 3.63 -0.54 7.71
CA GLN A 174 2.89 -0.84 8.93
C GLN A 174 3.36 -2.13 9.60
N ASP A 175 3.68 -3.16 8.82
CA ASP A 175 4.16 -4.44 9.31
C ASP A 175 5.54 -4.33 9.94
N LEU A 176 6.46 -3.55 9.35
CA LEU A 176 7.76 -3.25 9.95
C LEU A 176 7.62 -2.50 11.28
N VAL A 177 6.71 -1.52 11.37
CA VAL A 177 6.43 -0.82 12.64
C VAL A 177 5.92 -1.78 13.72
N LYS A 178 5.02 -2.71 13.37
CA LYS A 178 4.49 -3.71 14.31
C LYS A 178 5.60 -4.67 14.77
N HIS A 179 6.41 -5.14 13.83
CA HIS A 179 7.53 -6.04 14.13
C HIS A 179 8.53 -5.40 15.08
N GLY A 180 8.92 -4.16 14.84
CA GLY A 180 9.82 -3.41 15.70
C GLY A 180 9.30 -3.24 17.14
N LYS A 181 8.00 -3.05 17.32
CA LYS A 181 7.37 -3.00 18.66
C LYS A 181 7.42 -4.34 19.39
N THR A 182 7.23 -5.45 18.65
CA THR A 182 7.24 -6.81 19.24
C THR A 182 8.63 -7.25 19.68
N VAL A 183 9.68 -6.78 19.02
CA VAL A 183 11.08 -7.12 19.36
C VAL A 183 11.61 -6.26 20.53
N ALA A 184 11.01 -5.09 20.76
CA ALA A 184 11.44 -4.14 21.80
C ALA A 184 10.73 -4.33 23.17
N GLY A 185 9.72 -5.20 23.27
CA GLY A 185 8.98 -5.53 24.49
C GLY A 185 9.31 -6.94 24.97
#